data_20ede63d5d6a000908547f43978f130e
#
_entry.id   20ede63d5d6a000908547f43978f130e
#
_cell.length_a   1.000
_cell.length_b   1.000
_cell.length_c   1.000
_cell.angle_alpha   90.00
_cell.angle_beta   90.00
_cell.angle_gamma   90.00
#
_symmetry.space_group_name_H-M   'P 1'
#
loop_
_entity.id
_entity.type
_entity.pdbx_description
1 polymer ?
#
loop_
_entity_poly.entity_id
_entity_poly.type
_entity_poly.pdbx_seq_one_letter_code
_entity_poly.pdbx_strand_id
1 'polypeptide(L)'
;MRPLVLGLMIFICGSAFAQKDIRQVDFKNFTYPLSGPLIGHGELKWLGNPKDGYSKRKPIHLVNGDDLEKVSSFMMDGKEYPQLAGFTLQSVEFADVTGGGKEEAIVVLLYQSGGTQNAHYVYIYSFVDGKPKLLAYCHAGSRGFSGLYKVYGERGKLVVELFDPKKMRGECCSDGFVRMRYKWREGRFEAFGAREYGTLKEP
;
A
#
# COMPACT_ATOMS: atom_id res chain seq x y z
N MET A 1 -49.63 -16.11 -50.38
CA MET A 1 -48.33 -16.56 -49.83
C MET A 1 -47.55 -15.34 -49.35
N ARG A 2 -47.40 -15.16 -48.03
CA ARG A 2 -46.61 -14.06 -47.41
C ARG A 2 -45.31 -14.65 -46.90
N PRO A 3 -44.13 -14.07 -47.18
CA PRO A 3 -42.88 -14.57 -46.63
C PRO A 3 -42.74 -14.11 -45.19
N LEU A 4 -42.42 -15.06 -44.32
CA LEU A 4 -42.09 -14.88 -42.93
C LEU A 4 -40.60 -14.43 -42.85
N VAL A 5 -40.36 -13.18 -42.50
CA VAL A 5 -39.00 -12.68 -42.25
C VAL A 5 -38.62 -13.06 -40.82
N LEU A 6 -37.76 -14.05 -40.69
CA LEU A 6 -37.20 -14.49 -39.40
C LEU A 6 -36.04 -13.54 -39.05
N GLY A 7 -36.29 -12.59 -38.14
CA GLY A 7 -35.24 -11.68 -37.63
C GLY A 7 -34.30 -12.43 -36.66
N LEU A 8 -33.07 -12.63 -37.10
CA LEU A 8 -31.99 -13.20 -36.32
C LEU A 8 -31.48 -12.11 -35.32
N MET A 9 -31.95 -12.15 -34.06
CA MET A 9 -31.35 -11.35 -32.98
C MET A 9 -29.99 -11.93 -32.61
N ILE A 10 -28.92 -11.26 -33.06
CA ILE A 10 -27.56 -11.54 -32.58
C ILE A 10 -27.42 -10.91 -31.19
N PHE A 11 -27.53 -11.72 -30.16
CA PHE A 11 -27.08 -11.35 -28.82
C PHE A 11 -25.55 -11.24 -28.83
N ILE A 12 -25.04 -10.01 -28.95
CA ILE A 12 -23.63 -9.74 -28.65
C ILE A 12 -23.49 -9.84 -27.11
N CYS A 13 -23.19 -11.04 -26.64
CA CYS A 13 -22.74 -11.26 -25.29
C CYS A 13 -21.39 -10.56 -25.16
N GLY A 14 -21.39 -9.31 -24.69
CA GLY A 14 -20.17 -8.63 -24.28
C GLY A 14 -19.51 -9.47 -23.19
N SER A 15 -18.49 -10.24 -23.56
CA SER A 15 -17.63 -10.93 -22.62
C SER A 15 -16.93 -9.86 -21.78
N ALA A 16 -17.51 -9.54 -20.61
CA ALA A 16 -16.77 -8.87 -19.56
C ALA A 16 -15.56 -9.78 -19.29
N PHE A 17 -14.37 -9.34 -19.71
CA PHE A 17 -13.13 -10.02 -19.38
C PHE A 17 -13.02 -9.99 -17.86
N ALA A 18 -13.41 -11.07 -17.21
CA ALA A 18 -13.20 -11.22 -15.78
C ALA A 18 -11.70 -11.12 -15.54
N GLN A 19 -11.28 -10.20 -14.68
CA GLN A 19 -9.92 -10.11 -14.19
C GLN A 19 -9.49 -11.51 -13.72
N LYS A 20 -8.37 -12.03 -14.22
CA LYS A 20 -7.96 -13.41 -13.97
C LYS A 20 -6.98 -13.53 -12.81
N ASP A 21 -6.28 -12.45 -12.46
CA ASP A 21 -5.32 -12.43 -11.37
C ASP A 21 -5.10 -11.04 -10.79
N ILE A 22 -4.36 -10.98 -9.67
CA ILE A 22 -4.10 -9.75 -8.92
C ILE A 22 -3.26 -8.74 -9.71
N ARG A 23 -2.44 -9.17 -10.68
CA ARG A 23 -1.59 -8.31 -11.49
C ARG A 23 -2.39 -7.44 -12.48
N GLN A 24 -3.66 -7.78 -12.73
CA GLN A 24 -4.55 -7.03 -13.61
C GLN A 24 -5.33 -5.93 -12.88
N VAL A 25 -5.19 -5.82 -11.57
CA VAL A 25 -5.84 -4.77 -10.78
C VAL A 25 -5.13 -3.44 -11.01
N ASP A 26 -5.87 -2.42 -11.40
CA ASP A 26 -5.34 -1.06 -11.55
C ASP A 26 -5.25 -0.36 -10.19
N PHE A 27 -4.15 -0.59 -9.48
CA PHE A 27 -3.86 0.04 -8.19
C PHE A 27 -3.59 1.54 -8.28
N LYS A 28 -3.41 2.12 -9.48
CA LYS A 28 -3.27 3.57 -9.67
C LYS A 28 -4.62 4.29 -9.64
N ASN A 29 -5.68 3.59 -10.03
CA ASN A 29 -7.06 4.09 -10.00
C ASN A 29 -7.89 3.23 -9.05
N PHE A 30 -7.54 3.28 -7.76
CA PHE A 30 -8.07 2.37 -6.77
C PHE A 30 -8.48 3.09 -5.49
N THR A 31 -9.45 2.50 -4.77
CA THR A 31 -9.91 3.01 -3.49
C THR A 31 -9.35 2.19 -2.35
N TYR A 32 -8.60 2.85 -1.46
CA TYR A 32 -7.98 2.23 -0.30
C TYR A 32 -8.72 2.63 0.99
N PRO A 33 -9.00 1.70 1.90
CA PRO A 33 -9.53 2.04 3.20
C PRO A 33 -8.46 2.78 4.01
N LEU A 34 -8.85 3.84 4.70
CA LEU A 34 -7.97 4.57 5.60
C LEU A 34 -8.50 4.48 7.01
N SER A 35 -7.67 3.99 7.94
CA SER A 35 -7.96 4.01 9.37
C SER A 35 -6.68 4.30 10.17
N GLY A 36 -6.85 4.81 11.38
CA GLY A 36 -5.73 5.21 12.24
C GLY A 36 -5.24 6.65 11.99
N PRO A 37 -4.18 7.10 12.68
CA PRO A 37 -3.61 8.44 12.52
C PRO A 37 -2.93 8.57 11.14
N LEU A 38 -3.02 9.76 10.52
CA LEU A 38 -2.31 10.05 9.27
C LEU A 38 -0.79 10.10 9.49
N ILE A 39 -0.37 10.51 10.67
CA ILE A 39 1.03 10.54 11.08
C ILE A 39 1.13 9.72 12.35
N GLY A 40 1.91 8.64 12.31
CA GLY A 40 2.09 7.73 13.44
C GLY A 40 3.55 7.68 13.89
N HIS A 41 3.72 7.49 15.18
CA HIS A 41 5.00 7.19 15.79
C HIS A 41 4.97 5.76 16.29
N GLY A 42 6.03 5.00 16.06
CA GLY A 42 6.22 3.74 16.74
C GLY A 42 6.22 2.49 15.86
N GLU A 43 6.06 1.36 16.54
CA GLU A 43 6.17 0.05 15.92
C GLU A 43 5.11 -0.20 14.85
N LEU A 44 5.49 -0.96 13.84
CA LEU A 44 4.60 -1.45 12.80
C LEU A 44 3.48 -2.28 13.45
N LYS A 45 2.25 -1.82 13.33
CA LYS A 45 1.08 -2.57 13.75
C LYS A 45 0.31 -3.01 12.51
N TRP A 46 0.15 -4.30 12.32
CA TRP A 46 -0.77 -4.86 11.36
C TRP A 46 -2.18 -4.66 11.90
N LEU A 47 -2.85 -3.70 11.32
CA LEU A 47 -4.25 -3.43 11.64
C LEU A 47 -5.07 -4.36 10.74
N GLY A 48 -5.48 -5.48 11.15
CA GLY A 48 -6.30 -6.41 10.38
C GLY A 48 -7.34 -5.77 9.45
N ASN A 49 -8.31 -6.50 8.99
CA ASN A 49 -9.38 -5.94 8.14
C ASN A 49 -10.05 -4.73 8.87
N PRO A 50 -10.35 -3.60 8.20
CA PRO A 50 -10.94 -2.37 8.77
C PRO A 50 -12.20 -2.52 9.62
N LYS A 51 -12.72 -3.72 9.75
CA LYS A 51 -13.85 -4.02 10.66
C LYS A 51 -13.50 -3.95 12.15
N ASP A 52 -12.21 -3.90 12.48
CA ASP A 52 -11.74 -4.04 13.87
C ASP A 52 -11.70 -2.73 14.67
N GLY A 53 -12.59 -1.80 14.40
CA GLY A 53 -12.93 -0.74 15.37
C GLY A 53 -12.10 0.54 15.35
N TYR A 54 -11.20 0.74 14.38
CA TYR A 54 -10.59 2.04 14.17
C TYR A 54 -11.55 3.01 13.49
N SER A 55 -11.58 4.26 13.96
CA SER A 55 -12.47 5.30 13.44
C SER A 55 -12.41 5.37 11.91
N LYS A 56 -13.57 5.21 11.27
CA LYS A 56 -13.71 5.27 9.82
C LYS A 56 -13.27 6.65 9.33
N ARG A 57 -12.07 6.74 8.78
CA ARG A 57 -11.63 7.90 8.01
C ARG A 57 -12.14 7.78 6.58
N LYS A 58 -12.18 8.91 5.88
CA LYS A 58 -12.51 8.95 4.45
C LYS A 58 -11.56 8.02 3.69
N PRO A 59 -12.06 7.14 2.81
CA PRO A 59 -11.20 6.33 1.95
C PRO A 59 -10.29 7.20 1.08
N ILE A 60 -9.13 6.67 0.71
CA ILE A 60 -8.20 7.29 -0.24
C ILE A 60 -8.66 6.89 -1.64
N HIS A 61 -8.87 7.84 -2.52
CA HIS A 61 -9.27 7.62 -3.90
C HIS A 61 -8.16 8.05 -4.84
N LEU A 62 -7.25 7.14 -5.19
CA LEU A 62 -6.20 7.46 -6.16
C LEU A 62 -6.79 7.60 -7.56
N VAL A 63 -6.36 8.63 -8.26
CA VAL A 63 -6.56 8.85 -9.69
C VAL A 63 -5.19 9.02 -10.33
N ASN A 64 -4.83 8.11 -11.23
CA ASN A 64 -3.49 8.05 -11.84
C ASN A 64 -2.34 7.93 -10.82
N GLY A 65 -2.62 7.37 -9.65
CA GLY A 65 -1.65 7.16 -8.59
C GLY A 65 -1.62 8.22 -7.50
N ASP A 66 -2.42 9.27 -7.59
CA ASP A 66 -2.40 10.39 -6.66
C ASP A 66 -3.79 10.72 -6.08
N ASP A 67 -3.80 11.13 -4.82
CA ASP A 67 -4.93 11.77 -4.11
C ASP A 67 -4.34 12.94 -3.30
N LEU A 68 -3.95 14.00 -4.01
CA LEU A 68 -3.25 15.16 -3.46
C LEU A 68 -4.12 16.42 -3.53
N GLU A 69 -4.10 17.23 -2.49
CA GLU A 69 -4.74 18.54 -2.45
C GLU A 69 -3.76 19.64 -2.04
N LYS A 70 -3.97 20.86 -2.56
CA LYS A 70 -3.20 22.04 -2.15
C LYS A 70 -3.65 22.48 -0.75
N VAL A 71 -2.75 22.41 0.21
CA VAL A 71 -3.00 22.82 1.60
C VAL A 71 -2.49 24.23 1.90
N SER A 72 -1.43 24.65 1.23
CA SER A 72 -0.83 25.99 1.34
C SER A 72 0.07 26.28 0.15
N SER A 73 0.81 27.36 0.20
CA SER A 73 1.89 27.66 -0.73
C SER A 73 3.07 28.33 0.00
N PHE A 74 4.24 28.28 -0.59
CA PHE A 74 5.44 28.98 -0.11
C PHE A 74 6.14 29.70 -1.24
N MET A 75 6.87 30.75 -0.89
CA MET A 75 7.67 31.53 -1.85
C MET A 75 9.10 31.03 -1.83
N MET A 76 9.67 30.77 -3.00
CA MET A 76 11.08 30.47 -3.19
C MET A 76 11.56 31.14 -4.50
N ASP A 77 12.65 31.88 -4.42
CA ASP A 77 13.22 32.64 -5.56
C ASP A 77 12.20 33.54 -6.28
N GLY A 78 11.30 34.18 -5.52
CA GLY A 78 10.25 35.06 -6.04
C GLY A 78 9.09 34.36 -6.75
N LYS A 79 9.03 33.03 -6.71
CA LYS A 79 7.95 32.21 -7.28
C LYS A 79 7.15 31.51 -6.18
N GLU A 80 5.85 31.44 -6.39
CA GLU A 80 4.94 30.69 -5.52
C GLU A 80 4.91 29.21 -5.93
N TYR A 81 5.11 28.32 -4.94
CA TYR A 81 5.04 26.87 -5.11
C TYR A 81 3.90 26.31 -4.25
N PRO A 82 3.03 25.46 -4.80
CA PRO A 82 1.98 24.82 -4.03
C PRO A 82 2.59 23.81 -3.06
N GLN A 83 2.08 23.80 -1.84
CA GLN A 83 2.34 22.76 -0.86
C GLN A 83 1.20 21.76 -0.92
N LEU A 84 1.52 20.53 -1.31
CA LEU A 84 0.54 19.47 -1.51
C LEU A 84 0.56 18.50 -0.32
N ALA A 85 -0.62 18.08 0.11
CA ALA A 85 -0.78 17.02 1.09
C ALA A 85 -1.73 15.94 0.55
N GLY A 86 -1.53 14.71 0.98
CA GLY A 86 -2.35 13.59 0.55
C GLY A 86 -1.53 12.34 0.30
N PHE A 87 -2.01 11.48 -0.59
CA PHE A 87 -1.42 10.18 -0.86
C PHE A 87 -0.92 10.04 -2.28
N THR A 88 0.22 9.37 -2.44
CA THR A 88 0.75 8.94 -3.74
C THR A 88 1.05 7.44 -3.71
N LEU A 89 0.80 6.75 -4.82
CA LEU A 89 1.23 5.37 -5.01
C LEU A 89 2.74 5.33 -5.19
N GLN A 90 3.44 4.69 -4.25
CA GLN A 90 4.89 4.55 -4.31
C GLN A 90 5.34 3.29 -5.04
N SER A 91 4.73 2.14 -4.72
CA SER A 91 5.05 0.87 -5.38
C SER A 91 3.90 -0.13 -5.33
N VAL A 92 3.92 -1.06 -6.27
CA VAL A 92 3.14 -2.29 -6.26
C VAL A 92 4.07 -3.43 -6.59
N GLU A 93 4.20 -4.38 -5.68
CA GLU A 93 4.97 -5.62 -5.88
C GLU A 93 4.04 -6.82 -5.77
N PHE A 94 4.38 -7.91 -6.46
CA PHE A 94 3.59 -9.13 -6.45
C PHE A 94 4.45 -10.29 -5.98
N ALA A 95 4.00 -10.96 -4.93
CA ALA A 95 4.70 -12.12 -4.36
C ALA A 95 3.72 -12.97 -3.53
N ASP A 96 3.99 -14.27 -3.43
CA ASP A 96 3.35 -15.11 -2.42
C ASP A 96 3.87 -14.72 -1.03
N VAL A 97 3.04 -14.02 -0.26
CA VAL A 97 3.35 -13.60 1.12
C VAL A 97 2.53 -14.35 2.15
N THR A 98 1.55 -15.14 1.71
CA THR A 98 0.71 -15.97 2.58
C THR A 98 1.20 -17.40 2.68
N GLY A 99 2.08 -17.85 1.78
CA GLY A 99 2.52 -19.25 1.65
C GLY A 99 1.48 -20.15 0.99
N GLY A 100 0.48 -19.55 0.34
CA GLY A 100 -0.61 -20.27 -0.35
C GLY A 100 -0.29 -20.66 -1.80
N GLY A 101 0.89 -20.31 -2.32
CA GLY A 101 1.30 -20.56 -3.70
C GLY A 101 0.65 -19.62 -4.73
N LYS A 102 -0.05 -18.59 -4.28
CA LYS A 102 -0.61 -17.52 -5.13
C LYS A 102 0.04 -16.20 -4.75
N GLU A 103 0.20 -15.33 -5.74
CA GLU A 103 0.73 -14.00 -5.48
C GLU A 103 -0.34 -13.09 -4.86
N GLU A 104 0.08 -12.31 -3.89
CA GLU A 104 -0.61 -11.13 -3.37
C GLU A 104 0.03 -9.87 -3.94
N ALA A 105 -0.74 -8.78 -3.97
CA ALA A 105 -0.20 -7.45 -4.22
C ALA A 105 0.23 -6.80 -2.91
N ILE A 106 1.47 -6.35 -2.85
CA ILE A 106 2.04 -5.51 -1.79
C ILE A 106 2.01 -4.09 -2.33
N VAL A 107 1.08 -3.27 -1.86
CA VAL A 107 0.90 -1.89 -2.31
C VAL A 107 1.40 -0.94 -1.26
N VAL A 108 2.27 -0.01 -1.64
CA VAL A 108 2.80 1.03 -0.75
C VAL A 108 2.30 2.38 -1.19
N LEU A 109 1.60 3.07 -0.30
CA LEU A 109 1.23 4.47 -0.45
C LEU A 109 2.13 5.33 0.44
N LEU A 110 2.56 6.46 -0.09
CA LEU A 110 3.23 7.51 0.66
C LEU A 110 2.21 8.59 1.01
N TYR A 111 1.99 8.85 2.28
CA TYR A 111 1.30 10.05 2.74
C TYR A 111 2.30 11.18 2.88
N GLN A 112 1.99 12.31 2.26
CA GLN A 112 2.72 13.57 2.37
C GLN A 112 1.88 14.56 3.17
N SER A 113 2.46 15.14 4.22
CA SER A 113 1.73 16.09 5.09
C SER A 113 1.69 17.52 4.53
N GLY A 114 2.34 17.76 3.40
CA GLY A 114 2.64 19.11 2.91
C GLY A 114 3.83 19.77 3.61
N GLY A 115 4.44 19.10 4.58
CA GLY A 115 5.66 19.51 5.28
C GLY A 115 6.75 18.45 5.22
N THR A 116 7.56 18.36 6.26
CA THR A 116 8.68 17.42 6.34
C THR A 116 8.28 16.01 6.76
N GLN A 117 7.09 15.84 7.32
CA GLN A 117 6.63 14.56 7.82
C GLN A 117 5.89 13.78 6.73
N ASN A 118 6.38 12.59 6.46
CA ASN A 118 5.80 11.64 5.52
C ASN A 118 5.59 10.30 6.22
N ALA A 119 4.59 9.54 5.80
CA ALA A 119 4.32 8.22 6.36
C ALA A 119 3.98 7.23 5.26
N HIS A 120 4.34 5.97 5.46
CA HIS A 120 4.02 4.91 4.52
C HIS A 120 2.84 4.09 5.02
N TYR A 121 1.99 3.70 4.07
CA TYR A 121 0.89 2.76 4.28
C TYR A 121 1.12 1.56 3.38
N VAL A 122 1.15 0.38 3.96
CA VAL A 122 1.33 -0.87 3.24
C VAL A 122 0.01 -1.63 3.26
N TYR A 123 -0.48 -2.00 2.09
CA TYR A 123 -1.69 -2.80 1.90
C TYR A 123 -1.33 -4.12 1.25
N ILE A 124 -1.90 -5.21 1.73
CA ILE A 124 -1.74 -6.53 1.15
C ILE A 124 -3.10 -7.00 0.62
N TYR A 125 -3.17 -7.20 -0.69
CA TYR A 125 -4.38 -7.69 -1.36
C TYR A 125 -4.14 -9.07 -1.97
N SER A 126 -5.06 -9.98 -1.73
CA SER A 126 -5.18 -11.23 -2.49
C SER A 126 -6.28 -11.10 -3.53
N PHE A 127 -6.32 -12.03 -4.49
CA PHE A 127 -7.33 -12.07 -5.53
C PHE A 127 -8.29 -13.22 -5.25
N VAL A 128 -9.54 -12.92 -4.89
CA VAL A 128 -10.55 -13.88 -4.49
C VAL A 128 -11.84 -13.62 -5.25
N ASP A 129 -12.41 -14.63 -5.87
CA ASP A 129 -13.70 -14.56 -6.60
C ASP A 129 -13.73 -13.42 -7.63
N GLY A 130 -12.62 -13.25 -8.38
CA GLY A 130 -12.52 -12.25 -9.44
C GLY A 130 -12.31 -10.82 -8.94
N LYS A 131 -11.98 -10.60 -7.67
CA LYS A 131 -11.85 -9.27 -7.06
C LYS A 131 -10.65 -9.19 -6.11
N PRO A 132 -10.02 -8.01 -6.00
CA PRO A 132 -9.02 -7.74 -4.96
C PRO A 132 -9.69 -7.73 -3.59
N LYS A 133 -9.17 -8.55 -2.68
CA LYS A 133 -9.59 -8.64 -1.28
C LYS A 133 -8.48 -8.18 -0.37
N LEU A 134 -8.73 -7.17 0.43
CA LEU A 134 -7.77 -6.71 1.44
C LEU A 134 -7.58 -7.80 2.49
N LEU A 135 -6.34 -8.24 2.66
CA LEU A 135 -5.94 -9.19 3.70
C LEU A 135 -5.50 -8.45 4.97
N ALA A 136 -4.64 -7.46 4.79
CA ALA A 136 -4.10 -6.68 5.91
C ALA A 136 -3.58 -5.33 5.40
N TYR A 137 -3.45 -4.37 6.31
CA TYR A 137 -2.73 -3.15 6.06
C TYR A 137 -2.00 -2.71 7.33
N CYS A 138 -0.96 -1.92 7.15
CA CYS A 138 -0.23 -1.33 8.26
C CYS A 138 0.22 0.08 7.93
N HIS A 139 0.50 0.83 8.97
CA HIS A 139 1.05 2.17 8.91
C HIS A 139 2.48 2.12 9.44
N ALA A 140 3.44 2.57 8.64
CA ALA A 140 4.82 2.80 9.05
C ALA A 140 5.06 4.30 9.18
N GLY A 141 5.78 4.69 10.21
CA GLY A 141 6.08 6.09 10.48
C GLY A 141 6.88 6.77 9.38
N SER A 142 7.23 8.03 9.60
CA SER A 142 8.19 8.76 8.76
C SER A 142 9.61 8.21 8.98
N ARG A 143 10.54 8.59 8.09
CA ARG A 143 11.93 8.12 8.15
C ARG A 143 12.57 8.36 9.53
N GLY A 144 12.33 9.51 10.16
CA GLY A 144 12.82 9.84 11.50
C GLY A 144 12.21 9.04 12.65
N PHE A 145 11.15 8.26 12.38
CA PHE A 145 10.41 7.48 13.38
C PHE A 145 10.21 6.04 12.95
N SER A 146 11.28 5.36 12.56
CA SER A 146 11.25 3.97 12.08
C SER A 146 10.33 3.78 10.87
N GLY A 147 10.40 4.71 9.91
CA GLY A 147 9.63 4.62 8.68
C GLY A 147 10.02 3.42 7.83
N LEU A 148 9.18 3.11 6.85
CA LEU A 148 9.41 2.01 5.93
C LEU A 148 10.66 2.25 5.09
N TYR A 149 11.59 1.28 5.11
CA TYR A 149 12.70 1.22 4.18
C TYR A 149 12.36 0.33 2.98
N LYS A 150 11.87 -0.89 3.25
CA LYS A 150 11.47 -1.86 2.23
C LYS A 150 10.36 -2.77 2.73
N VAL A 151 9.53 -3.26 1.78
CA VAL A 151 8.59 -4.36 2.02
C VAL A 151 8.57 -5.26 0.79
N TYR A 152 8.63 -6.58 0.97
CA TYR A 152 8.66 -7.54 -0.13
C TYR A 152 8.28 -8.95 0.33
N GLY A 153 8.01 -9.83 -0.66
CA GLY A 153 7.77 -11.25 -0.39
C GLY A 153 9.06 -12.07 -0.47
N GLU A 154 9.25 -12.99 0.45
CA GLU A 154 10.36 -13.95 0.44
C GLU A 154 9.89 -15.33 0.91
N ARG A 155 9.90 -16.33 0.01
CA ARG A 155 9.62 -17.74 0.32
C ARG A 155 8.31 -17.94 1.10
N GLY A 156 7.22 -17.38 0.59
CA GLY A 156 5.89 -17.48 1.20
C GLY A 156 5.72 -16.67 2.49
N LYS A 157 6.48 -15.60 2.66
CA LYS A 157 6.48 -14.74 3.85
C LYS A 157 6.59 -13.29 3.45
N LEU A 158 6.01 -12.43 4.26
CA LEU A 158 6.19 -11.00 4.13
C LEU A 158 7.42 -10.56 4.92
N VAL A 159 8.30 -9.81 4.28
CA VAL A 159 9.47 -9.18 4.89
C VAL A 159 9.29 -7.68 4.93
N VAL A 160 9.51 -7.09 6.08
CA VAL A 160 9.44 -5.64 6.27
C VAL A 160 10.74 -5.14 6.87
N GLU A 161 11.32 -4.14 6.27
CA GLU A 161 12.51 -3.44 6.73
C GLU A 161 12.13 -2.01 7.09
N LEU A 162 12.38 -1.63 8.34
CA LEU A 162 12.19 -0.28 8.84
C LEU A 162 13.55 0.37 9.09
N PHE A 163 13.63 1.68 8.96
CA PHE A 163 14.81 2.41 9.38
C PHE A 163 15.09 2.19 10.86
N ASP A 164 16.36 1.88 11.21
CA ASP A 164 16.77 1.63 12.59
C ASP A 164 16.81 2.95 13.39
N PRO A 165 15.95 3.15 14.39
CA PRO A 165 15.92 4.38 15.17
C PRO A 165 17.21 4.59 15.99
N LYS A 166 17.97 3.52 16.26
CA LYS A 166 19.26 3.61 16.97
C LYS A 166 20.40 4.09 16.09
N LYS A 167 20.23 4.08 14.76
CA LYS A 167 21.22 4.51 13.79
C LYS A 167 20.82 5.78 13.04
N MET A 168 19.89 6.54 13.61
CA MET A 168 19.44 7.80 13.02
C MET A 168 20.54 8.88 13.12
N ARG A 169 20.73 9.57 12.00
CA ARG A 169 21.53 10.81 11.91
C ARG A 169 20.58 11.98 11.63
N GLY A 170 19.90 12.48 12.66
CA GLY A 170 18.86 13.49 12.53
C GLY A 170 17.53 12.92 11.98
N GLU A 171 16.61 13.79 11.60
CA GLU A 171 15.26 13.38 11.17
C GLU A 171 15.19 12.78 9.76
N CYS A 172 16.23 12.97 8.94
CA CYS A 172 16.21 12.59 7.52
C CYS A 172 16.80 11.22 7.24
N CYS A 173 17.71 10.74 8.09
CA CYS A 173 18.68 9.76 7.62
C CYS A 173 18.96 8.70 8.68
N SER A 174 19.01 7.44 8.26
CA SER A 174 19.46 6.33 9.10
C SER A 174 20.52 5.53 8.37
N ASP A 175 21.55 5.09 9.09
CA ASP A 175 22.61 4.22 8.57
C ASP A 175 22.28 2.75 8.64
N GLY A 176 21.09 2.41 9.10
CA GLY A 176 20.70 1.03 9.23
C GLY A 176 19.22 0.77 9.15
N PHE A 177 18.90 -0.50 9.11
CA PHE A 177 17.53 -0.99 9.10
C PHE A 177 17.34 -2.15 10.08
N VAL A 178 16.10 -2.35 10.47
CA VAL A 178 15.63 -3.53 11.21
C VAL A 178 14.73 -4.33 10.28
N ARG A 179 15.09 -5.58 10.03
CA ARG A 179 14.30 -6.52 9.22
C ARG A 179 13.46 -7.38 10.14
N MET A 180 12.17 -7.47 9.82
CA MET A 180 11.20 -8.33 10.45
C MET A 180 10.54 -9.22 9.42
N ARG A 181 10.26 -10.47 9.79
CA ARG A 181 9.53 -11.41 8.95
C ARG A 181 8.18 -11.75 9.55
N TYR A 182 7.19 -11.91 8.69
CA TYR A 182 5.82 -12.21 9.06
C TYR A 182 5.33 -13.44 8.30
N LYS A 183 4.62 -14.31 9.01
CA LYS A 183 3.86 -15.42 8.44
C LYS A 183 2.37 -15.12 8.50
N TRP A 184 1.67 -15.51 7.44
CA TRP A 184 0.21 -15.48 7.44
C TRP A 184 -0.33 -16.67 8.24
N ARG A 185 -1.14 -16.40 9.25
CA ARG A 185 -1.79 -17.42 10.08
C ARG A 185 -3.14 -16.90 10.52
N GLU A 186 -4.18 -17.76 10.43
CA GLU A 186 -5.52 -17.47 10.95
C GLU A 186 -6.07 -16.07 10.57
N GLY A 187 -5.80 -15.65 9.32
CA GLY A 187 -6.29 -14.37 8.80
C GLY A 187 -5.50 -13.13 9.19
N ARG A 188 -4.27 -13.28 9.69
CA ARG A 188 -3.39 -12.16 10.07
C ARG A 188 -1.91 -12.46 9.83
N PHE A 189 -1.11 -11.41 9.72
CA PHE A 189 0.34 -11.50 9.73
C PHE A 189 0.88 -11.51 11.16
N GLU A 190 1.63 -12.53 11.50
CA GLU A 190 2.29 -12.69 12.80
C GLU A 190 3.80 -12.63 12.61
N ALA A 191 4.47 -11.79 13.41
CA ALA A 191 5.92 -11.72 13.41
C ALA A 191 6.52 -13.07 13.85
N PHE A 192 7.59 -13.50 13.18
CA PHE A 192 8.27 -14.73 13.54
C PHE A 192 9.79 -14.60 13.35
N GLY A 193 10.54 -15.34 14.17
CA GLY A 193 11.98 -15.29 14.19
C GLY A 193 12.53 -14.04 14.90
N ALA A 194 13.86 -13.94 14.94
CA ALA A 194 14.53 -12.79 15.53
C ALA A 194 14.49 -11.60 14.57
N ARG A 195 14.52 -10.39 15.13
CA ARG A 195 14.79 -9.17 14.37
C ARG A 195 16.24 -9.18 13.90
N GLU A 196 16.45 -8.86 12.62
CA GLU A 196 17.78 -8.73 12.03
C GLU A 196 18.10 -7.26 11.84
N TYR A 197 19.33 -6.88 12.16
CA TYR A 197 19.80 -5.51 12.00
C TYR A 197 20.83 -5.45 10.88
N GLY A 198 20.66 -4.53 9.97
CA GLY A 198 21.55 -4.29 8.85
C GLY A 198 22.07 -2.87 8.81
N THR A 199 23.09 -2.65 7.98
CA THR A 199 23.64 -1.34 7.68
C THR A 199 23.25 -0.96 6.27
N LEU A 200 22.79 0.26 6.07
CA LEU A 200 22.57 0.83 4.75
C LEU A 200 23.96 1.19 4.19
N LYS A 201 24.27 0.69 2.99
CA LYS A 201 25.43 1.17 2.26
C LYS A 201 25.12 2.57 1.78
N GLU A 202 26.05 3.49 1.98
CA GLU A 202 25.98 4.77 1.29
C GLU A 202 25.94 4.52 -0.22
N PRO A 203 25.08 5.24 -0.97
CA PRO A 203 25.02 5.12 -2.42
C PRO A 203 26.31 5.59 -3.09
#